data_c533c72558beba2d05ff1f893c19ada6
#
_entry.id   c533c72558beba2d05ff1f893c19ada6
#
_cell.length_a   1.000
_cell.length_b   1.000
_cell.length_c   1.000
_cell.angle_alpha   90.00
_cell.angle_beta   90.00
_cell.angle_gamma   90.00
#
_symmetry.space_group_name_H-M   'P 1'
#
loop_
_entity.id
_entity.type
_entity.pdbx_description
1 polymer ?
#
loop_
_entity_poly.entity_id
_entity_poly.type
_entity_poly.pdbx_seq_one_letter_code
_entity_poly.pdbx_strand_id
1 'polypeptide(L)'
;LGLCGLREMGLPLPGGASHMTAGYIRRIADIVLGMVVSAVGIVMMLQANIGLEPWSVLQEGMSNTLGITYGTASMIVGAVVVAVSLLCGEPIGLGTVLNIILCALFIDGLLALDWIPRMETLWGGLLMLVAGLEILVIGTWLYMRTALGSGPRDSLMVALARKTGRSVGICRATVEIAVIVAGWLLGGQVGIGTVISAVGLGSLFNLNFKLLHFHASELRQESILETLRSLCRLGRKTS
;
A
#
# COMPACT_ATOMS: atom_id res chain seq x y z
N LEU A 1 -18.96 27.86 -21.70
CA LEU A 1 -17.98 26.87 -21.21
C LEU A 1 -18.50 25.49 -21.62
N GLY A 2 -17.99 24.94 -22.76
CA GLY A 2 -18.52 23.73 -23.37
C GLY A 2 -18.01 22.46 -22.63
N LEU A 3 -18.71 21.34 -22.86
CA LEU A 3 -18.43 19.99 -22.33
C LEU A 3 -16.97 19.54 -22.47
N CYS A 4 -16.19 20.15 -23.35
CA CYS A 4 -14.76 19.88 -23.55
C CYS A 4 -13.89 20.41 -22.41
N GLY A 5 -14.21 21.56 -21.81
CA GLY A 5 -13.43 22.13 -20.68
C GLY A 5 -13.62 21.40 -19.34
N LEU A 6 -14.73 20.65 -19.19
CA LEU A 6 -14.97 19.85 -17.98
C LEU A 6 -14.17 18.54 -17.98
N ARG A 7 -13.78 18.04 -19.16
CA ARG A 7 -12.98 16.82 -19.32
C ARG A 7 -11.51 17.05 -18.94
N GLU A 8 -10.99 18.25 -19.20
CA GLU A 8 -9.60 18.63 -18.86
C GLU A 8 -9.41 18.94 -17.37
N MET A 9 -10.49 19.30 -16.67
CA MET A 9 -10.47 19.58 -15.23
C MET A 9 -10.75 18.37 -14.34
N GLY A 10 -10.87 17.15 -14.90
CA GLY A 10 -11.17 15.93 -14.14
C GLY A 10 -12.52 15.94 -13.40
N LEU A 11 -13.41 16.87 -13.75
CA LEU A 11 -14.76 16.94 -13.15
C LEU A 11 -15.65 15.85 -13.76
N PRO A 12 -16.46 15.13 -12.97
CA PRO A 12 -17.38 14.13 -13.49
C PRO A 12 -18.40 14.79 -14.40
N LEU A 13 -18.44 14.36 -15.67
CA LEU A 13 -19.47 14.76 -16.61
C LEU A 13 -20.85 14.36 -16.05
N PRO A 14 -21.91 15.14 -16.31
CA PRO A 14 -23.26 14.81 -15.90
C PRO A 14 -23.80 13.61 -16.72
N GLY A 15 -23.39 12.43 -16.32
CA GLY A 15 -23.92 11.14 -16.80
C GLY A 15 -24.68 10.49 -15.66
N GLY A 16 -25.84 9.88 -15.97
CA GLY A 16 -26.81 9.39 -15.01
C GLY A 16 -26.24 8.51 -13.90
N ALA A 17 -26.98 8.37 -12.80
CA ALA A 17 -26.60 7.66 -11.57
C ALA A 17 -26.03 6.24 -11.81
N SER A 18 -26.45 5.55 -12.87
CA SER A 18 -25.97 4.23 -13.29
C SER A 18 -24.50 4.23 -13.75
N HIS A 19 -24.05 5.28 -14.45
CA HIS A 19 -22.63 5.40 -14.86
C HIS A 19 -21.70 5.74 -13.69
N MET A 20 -22.19 6.48 -12.70
CA MET A 20 -21.41 6.80 -11.49
C MET A 20 -21.26 5.58 -10.59
N THR A 21 -22.31 4.78 -10.39
CA THR A 21 -22.26 3.51 -9.63
C THR A 21 -21.35 2.49 -10.30
N ALA A 22 -21.42 2.32 -11.61
CA ALA A 22 -20.51 1.43 -12.36
C ALA A 22 -19.03 1.87 -12.21
N GLY A 23 -18.77 3.17 -12.19
CA GLY A 23 -17.43 3.72 -11.93
C GLY A 23 -16.92 3.40 -10.54
N TYR A 24 -17.75 3.49 -9.49
CA TYR A 24 -17.37 3.13 -8.11
C TYR A 24 -17.13 1.62 -7.93
N ILE A 25 -17.99 0.77 -8.51
CA ILE A 25 -17.83 -0.68 -8.47
C ILE A 25 -16.49 -1.08 -9.10
N ARG A 26 -16.15 -0.50 -10.26
CA ARG A 26 -14.85 -0.75 -10.91
C ARG A 26 -13.67 -0.31 -10.04
N ARG A 27 -13.75 0.87 -9.40
CA ARG A 27 -12.70 1.34 -8.48
C ARG A 27 -12.52 0.40 -7.29
N ILE A 28 -13.62 -0.09 -6.69
CA ILE A 28 -13.55 -1.07 -5.59
C ILE A 28 -12.95 -2.39 -6.07
N ALA A 29 -13.33 -2.87 -7.25
CA ALA A 29 -12.75 -4.08 -7.84
C ALA A 29 -11.25 -3.92 -8.09
N ASP A 30 -10.80 -2.76 -8.62
CA ASP A 30 -9.39 -2.44 -8.82
C ASP A 30 -8.62 -2.39 -7.48
N ILE A 31 -9.23 -1.88 -6.39
CA ILE A 31 -8.65 -1.92 -5.04
C ILE A 31 -8.46 -3.37 -4.60
N VAL A 32 -9.53 -4.18 -4.63
CA VAL A 32 -9.47 -5.57 -4.18
C VAL A 32 -8.44 -6.35 -4.98
N LEU A 33 -8.42 -6.19 -6.30
CA LEU A 33 -7.42 -6.83 -7.16
C LEU A 33 -6.00 -6.37 -6.80
N GLY A 34 -5.80 -5.07 -6.61
CA GLY A 34 -4.51 -4.52 -6.19
C GLY A 34 -4.04 -5.08 -4.86
N MET A 35 -4.97 -5.28 -3.89
CA MET A 35 -4.63 -5.87 -2.58
C MET A 35 -4.27 -7.36 -2.70
N VAL A 36 -4.98 -8.13 -3.51
CA VAL A 36 -4.65 -9.54 -3.78
C VAL A 36 -3.26 -9.64 -4.41
N VAL A 37 -2.98 -8.84 -5.44
CA VAL A 37 -1.68 -8.83 -6.12
C VAL A 37 -0.57 -8.40 -5.15
N SER A 38 -0.80 -7.36 -4.35
CA SER A 38 0.17 -6.93 -3.33
C SER A 38 0.44 -8.00 -2.29
N ALA A 39 -0.61 -8.71 -1.83
CA ALA A 39 -0.48 -9.80 -0.87
C ALA A 39 0.37 -10.95 -1.43
N VAL A 40 0.18 -11.32 -2.70
CA VAL A 40 1.03 -12.32 -3.39
C VAL A 40 2.48 -11.86 -3.38
N GLY A 41 2.77 -10.62 -3.75
CA GLY A 41 4.12 -10.05 -3.72
C GLY A 41 4.76 -10.12 -2.33
N ILE A 42 4.01 -9.76 -1.27
CA ILE A 42 4.48 -9.81 0.12
C ILE A 42 4.76 -11.27 0.54
N VAL A 43 3.87 -12.22 0.24
CA VAL A 43 4.08 -13.62 0.59
C VAL A 43 5.29 -14.21 -0.15
N MET A 44 5.50 -13.84 -1.42
CA MET A 44 6.72 -14.23 -2.15
C MET A 44 7.98 -13.71 -1.46
N MET A 45 7.98 -12.45 -0.99
CA MET A 45 9.11 -11.89 -0.25
C MET A 45 9.33 -12.61 1.09
N LEU A 46 8.27 -12.99 1.81
CA LEU A 46 8.35 -13.79 3.05
C LEU A 46 8.97 -15.16 2.77
N GLN A 47 8.56 -15.83 1.71
CA GLN A 47 9.03 -17.15 1.33
C GLN A 47 10.41 -17.14 0.64
N ALA A 48 10.89 -15.97 0.20
CA ALA A 48 12.24 -15.82 -0.36
C ALA A 48 13.34 -16.15 0.65
N ASN A 49 13.10 -15.99 1.95
CA ASN A 49 13.96 -16.42 3.07
C ASN A 49 15.40 -15.87 3.02
N ILE A 50 15.61 -14.66 2.49
CA ILE A 50 16.92 -13.98 2.41
C ILE A 50 16.91 -12.59 3.06
N GLY A 51 15.85 -12.27 3.80
CA GLY A 51 15.58 -10.97 4.41
C GLY A 51 14.41 -10.25 3.74
N LEU A 52 13.73 -9.43 4.49
CA LEU A 52 12.46 -8.81 4.16
C LEU A 52 12.59 -7.31 3.90
N GLU A 53 11.58 -6.71 3.29
CA GLU A 53 11.48 -5.26 3.22
C GLU A 53 11.31 -4.64 4.63
N PRO A 54 11.69 -3.38 4.85
CA PRO A 54 11.77 -2.77 6.19
C PRO A 54 10.53 -2.98 7.07
N TRP A 55 9.35 -2.72 6.53
CA TRP A 55 8.10 -2.85 7.28
C TRP A 55 7.70 -4.30 7.53
N SER A 56 8.03 -5.19 6.59
CA SER A 56 7.82 -6.63 6.76
C SER A 56 8.71 -7.22 7.84
N VAL A 57 9.93 -6.70 8.04
CA VAL A 57 10.80 -7.08 9.17
C VAL A 57 10.10 -6.77 10.49
N LEU A 58 9.49 -5.57 10.63
CA LEU A 58 8.76 -5.21 11.85
C LEU A 58 7.53 -6.10 12.07
N GLN A 59 6.75 -6.34 11.01
CA GLN A 59 5.53 -7.15 11.08
C GLN A 59 5.84 -8.61 11.42
N GLU A 60 6.88 -9.19 10.81
CA GLU A 60 7.34 -10.54 11.13
C GLU A 60 7.88 -10.63 12.55
N GLY A 61 8.69 -9.65 12.99
CA GLY A 61 9.19 -9.59 14.35
C GLY A 61 8.07 -9.53 15.39
N MET A 62 7.04 -8.72 15.14
CA MET A 62 5.84 -8.68 15.99
C MET A 62 5.08 -10.01 15.96
N SER A 63 4.91 -10.63 14.79
CA SER A 63 4.26 -11.94 14.65
C SER A 63 4.97 -12.99 15.49
N ASN A 64 6.29 -13.06 15.37
CA ASN A 64 7.13 -14.04 16.10
C ASN A 64 7.11 -13.81 17.62
N THR A 65 7.20 -12.55 18.07
CA THR A 65 7.26 -12.23 19.51
C THR A 65 5.91 -12.37 20.19
N LEU A 66 4.82 -11.96 19.54
CA LEU A 66 3.47 -11.95 20.13
C LEU A 66 2.70 -13.24 19.85
N GLY A 67 3.17 -14.13 18.99
CA GLY A 67 2.47 -15.36 18.61
C GLY A 67 1.17 -15.10 17.83
N ILE A 68 1.13 -14.01 17.06
CA ILE A 68 -0.02 -13.63 16.22
C ILE A 68 0.30 -13.90 14.75
N THR A 69 -0.71 -13.90 13.88
CA THR A 69 -0.48 -14.05 12.44
C THR A 69 0.25 -12.84 11.86
N TYR A 70 0.95 -13.03 10.74
CA TYR A 70 1.62 -11.94 10.04
C TYR A 70 0.61 -10.86 9.60
N GLY A 71 -0.56 -11.24 9.08
CA GLY A 71 -1.60 -10.31 8.71
C GLY A 71 -2.13 -9.51 9.90
N THR A 72 -2.31 -10.14 11.07
CA THR A 72 -2.69 -9.43 12.30
C THR A 72 -1.62 -8.41 12.70
N ALA A 73 -0.34 -8.78 12.68
CA ALA A 73 0.77 -7.86 12.93
C ALA A 73 0.77 -6.69 11.93
N SER A 74 0.54 -6.99 10.64
CA SER A 74 0.41 -5.98 9.59
C SER A 74 -0.75 -5.01 9.84
N MET A 75 -1.91 -5.51 10.29
CA MET A 75 -3.06 -4.66 10.67
C MET A 75 -2.72 -3.73 11.83
N ILE A 76 -2.09 -4.25 12.89
CA ILE A 76 -1.69 -3.44 14.05
C ILE A 76 -0.71 -2.34 13.63
N VAL A 77 0.33 -2.68 12.88
CA VAL A 77 1.29 -1.70 12.37
C VAL A 77 0.61 -0.67 11.49
N GLY A 78 -0.25 -1.10 10.56
CA GLY A 78 -1.03 -0.22 9.71
C GLY A 78 -1.93 0.73 10.50
N ALA A 79 -2.64 0.24 11.53
CA ALA A 79 -3.48 1.05 12.40
C ALA A 79 -2.67 2.10 13.19
N VAL A 80 -1.49 1.72 13.71
CA VAL A 80 -0.60 2.65 14.41
C VAL A 80 -0.10 3.74 13.45
N VAL A 81 0.33 3.36 12.25
CA VAL A 81 0.79 4.31 11.22
C VAL A 81 -0.31 5.29 10.83
N VAL A 82 -1.54 4.80 10.65
CA VAL A 82 -2.72 5.63 10.36
C VAL A 82 -3.02 6.57 11.52
N ALA A 83 -3.00 6.09 12.76
CA ALA A 83 -3.23 6.94 13.93
C ALA A 83 -2.18 8.08 14.02
N VAL A 84 -0.90 7.77 13.79
CA VAL A 84 0.16 8.78 13.76
C VAL A 84 -0.05 9.77 12.60
N SER A 85 -0.43 9.30 11.42
CA SER A 85 -0.70 10.16 10.26
C SER A 85 -1.87 11.11 10.52
N LEU A 86 -2.95 10.64 11.16
CA LEU A 86 -4.09 11.47 11.61
C LEU A 86 -3.66 12.53 12.60
N LEU A 87 -2.86 12.16 13.63
CA LEU A 87 -2.30 13.12 14.59
C LEU A 87 -1.40 14.16 13.92
N CYS A 88 -0.82 13.81 12.78
CA CYS A 88 -0.05 14.73 11.94
C CYS A 88 -0.94 15.59 11.01
N GLY A 89 -2.26 15.36 10.98
CA GLY A 89 -3.21 16.14 10.18
C GLY A 89 -3.32 15.68 8.73
N GLU A 90 -2.90 14.44 8.40
CA GLU A 90 -3.10 13.89 7.06
C GLU A 90 -4.49 13.25 6.94
N PRO A 91 -5.24 13.56 5.89
CA PRO A 91 -6.53 12.95 5.64
C PRO A 91 -6.33 11.48 5.24
N ILE A 92 -7.20 10.61 5.74
CA ILE A 92 -7.19 9.18 5.40
C ILE A 92 -8.29 8.93 4.39
N GLY A 93 -7.99 8.13 3.36
CA GLY A 93 -8.94 7.65 2.37
C GLY A 93 -9.55 6.30 2.72
N LEU A 94 -10.70 5.98 2.12
CA LEU A 94 -11.33 4.67 2.25
C LEU A 94 -10.39 3.54 1.80
N GLY A 95 -9.65 3.78 0.71
CA GLY A 95 -8.67 2.82 0.18
C GLY A 95 -7.56 2.49 1.19
N THR A 96 -7.16 3.44 2.05
CA THR A 96 -6.16 3.19 3.10
C THR A 96 -6.67 2.20 4.15
N VAL A 97 -7.93 2.34 4.58
CA VAL A 97 -8.55 1.41 5.54
C VAL A 97 -8.74 0.03 4.92
N LEU A 98 -9.24 -0.02 3.69
CA LEU A 98 -9.39 -1.28 2.95
C LEU A 98 -8.03 -1.96 2.72
N ASN A 99 -6.97 -1.19 2.45
CA ASN A 99 -5.61 -1.73 2.30
C ASN A 99 -5.18 -2.48 3.57
N ILE A 100 -5.30 -1.85 4.74
CA ILE A 100 -4.87 -2.46 6.01
C ILE A 100 -5.61 -3.77 6.27
N ILE A 101 -6.92 -3.80 6.05
CA ILE A 101 -7.74 -4.97 6.38
C ILE A 101 -7.61 -6.07 5.31
N LEU A 102 -7.84 -5.73 4.04
CA LEU A 102 -7.90 -6.72 2.97
C LEU A 102 -6.53 -7.32 2.67
N CYS A 103 -5.47 -6.49 2.64
CA CYS A 103 -4.11 -6.98 2.39
C CYS A 103 -3.69 -7.98 3.47
N ALA A 104 -3.97 -7.67 4.75
CA ALA A 104 -3.68 -8.56 5.87
C ALA A 104 -4.43 -9.90 5.77
N LEU A 105 -5.73 -9.86 5.47
CA LEU A 105 -6.54 -11.07 5.31
C LEU A 105 -6.05 -11.94 4.13
N PHE A 106 -5.70 -11.30 3.00
CA PHE A 106 -5.17 -12.02 1.84
C PHE A 106 -3.79 -12.62 2.11
N ILE A 107 -2.92 -11.94 2.85
CA ILE A 107 -1.61 -12.49 3.24
C ILE A 107 -1.79 -13.72 4.11
N ASP A 108 -2.60 -13.63 5.18
CA ASP A 108 -2.84 -14.77 6.08
C ASP A 108 -3.50 -15.93 5.32
N GLY A 109 -4.45 -15.65 4.42
CA GLY A 109 -5.06 -16.66 3.58
C GLY A 109 -4.08 -17.36 2.65
N LEU A 110 -3.18 -16.61 2.00
CA LEU A 110 -2.16 -17.17 1.11
C LEU A 110 -1.11 -17.97 1.89
N LEU A 111 -0.71 -17.51 3.08
CA LEU A 111 0.20 -18.26 3.96
C LEU A 111 -0.43 -19.56 4.46
N ALA A 112 -1.73 -19.54 4.78
CA ALA A 112 -2.46 -20.74 5.19
C ALA A 112 -2.63 -21.76 4.06
N LEU A 113 -2.69 -21.32 2.79
CA LEU A 113 -2.76 -22.20 1.62
C LEU A 113 -1.43 -22.88 1.28
N ASP A 114 -0.30 -22.33 1.78
CA ASP A 114 1.04 -22.85 1.57
C ASP A 114 1.41 -23.15 0.09
N TRP A 115 0.85 -22.34 -0.84
CA TRP A 115 1.08 -22.53 -2.28
C TRP A 115 2.44 -22.04 -2.76
N ILE A 116 3.04 -21.08 -2.04
CA ILE A 116 4.33 -20.50 -2.40
C ILE A 116 5.39 -21.15 -1.53
N PRO A 117 6.27 -22.00 -2.09
CA PRO A 117 7.25 -22.74 -1.31
C PRO A 117 8.33 -21.80 -0.75
N ARG A 118 8.84 -22.13 0.43
CA ARG A 118 9.98 -21.42 1.03
C ARG A 118 11.25 -21.74 0.25
N MET A 119 12.03 -20.71 -0.09
CA MET A 119 13.29 -20.90 -0.79
C MET A 119 14.42 -21.32 0.17
N GLU A 120 15.16 -22.34 -0.24
CA GLU A 120 16.32 -22.86 0.51
C GLU A 120 17.65 -22.36 -0.08
N THR A 121 17.64 -21.90 -1.34
CA THR A 121 18.84 -21.44 -2.03
C THR A 121 18.87 -19.93 -2.15
N LEU A 122 20.07 -19.33 -2.04
CA LEU A 122 20.25 -17.89 -2.16
C LEU A 122 19.74 -17.35 -3.52
N TRP A 123 20.04 -18.06 -4.61
CA TRP A 123 19.60 -17.64 -5.96
C TRP A 123 18.09 -17.74 -6.14
N GLY A 124 17.47 -18.81 -5.63
CA GLY A 124 16.01 -18.95 -5.63
C GLY A 124 15.34 -17.85 -4.81
N GLY A 125 15.89 -17.57 -3.61
CA GLY A 125 15.44 -16.48 -2.76
C GLY A 125 15.57 -15.11 -3.43
N LEU A 126 16.69 -14.84 -4.10
CA LEU A 126 16.91 -13.57 -4.82
C LEU A 126 15.92 -13.37 -5.97
N LEU A 127 15.72 -14.40 -6.78
CA LEU A 127 14.74 -14.35 -7.88
C LEU A 127 13.32 -14.16 -7.35
N MET A 128 12.94 -14.89 -6.30
CA MET A 128 11.63 -14.77 -5.67
C MET A 128 11.43 -13.40 -5.02
N LEU A 129 12.46 -12.84 -4.36
CA LEU A 129 12.42 -11.51 -3.79
C LEU A 129 12.17 -10.45 -4.85
N VAL A 130 12.95 -10.46 -5.95
CA VAL A 130 12.82 -9.50 -7.04
C VAL A 130 11.44 -9.60 -7.71
N ALA A 131 10.97 -10.81 -7.97
CA ALA A 131 9.62 -11.03 -8.52
C ALA A 131 8.54 -10.55 -7.53
N GLY A 132 8.69 -10.82 -6.23
CA GLY A 132 7.77 -10.36 -5.20
C GLY A 132 7.71 -8.83 -5.09
N LEU A 133 8.87 -8.17 -5.15
CA LEU A 133 8.95 -6.70 -5.17
C LEU A 133 8.23 -6.11 -6.40
N GLU A 134 8.44 -6.69 -7.57
CA GLU A 134 7.79 -6.23 -8.80
C GLU A 134 6.27 -6.41 -8.74
N ILE A 135 5.80 -7.57 -8.28
CA ILE A 135 4.37 -7.85 -8.09
C ILE A 135 3.76 -6.88 -7.06
N LEU A 136 4.47 -6.59 -5.97
CA LEU A 136 4.04 -5.61 -4.98
C LEU A 136 3.86 -4.21 -5.59
N VAL A 137 4.81 -3.77 -6.43
CA VAL A 137 4.74 -2.47 -7.11
C VAL A 137 3.56 -2.40 -8.07
N ILE A 138 3.31 -3.46 -8.84
CA ILE A 138 2.14 -3.56 -9.75
C ILE A 138 0.84 -3.52 -8.94
N GLY A 139 0.74 -4.28 -7.85
CA GLY A 139 -0.42 -4.27 -6.96
C GLY A 139 -0.67 -2.89 -6.35
N THR A 140 0.40 -2.21 -5.94
CA THR A 140 0.35 -0.85 -5.42
C THR A 140 -0.17 0.13 -6.49
N TRP A 141 0.32 0.06 -7.71
CA TRP A 141 -0.17 0.87 -8.82
C TRP A 141 -1.66 0.65 -9.08
N LEU A 142 -2.12 -0.62 -9.06
CA LEU A 142 -3.53 -0.97 -9.28
C LEU A 142 -4.46 -0.28 -8.28
N TYR A 143 -4.14 -0.26 -6.98
CA TYR A 143 -5.01 0.41 -6.02
C TYR A 143 -4.80 1.92 -5.98
N MET A 144 -3.57 2.43 -6.17
CA MET A 144 -3.30 3.87 -6.13
C MET A 144 -3.99 4.63 -7.27
N ARG A 145 -4.11 4.03 -8.46
CA ARG A 145 -4.81 4.65 -9.61
C ARG A 145 -6.30 4.91 -9.35
N THR A 146 -6.88 4.29 -8.33
CA THR A 146 -8.29 4.52 -7.96
C THR A 146 -8.52 5.85 -7.27
N ALA A 147 -7.47 6.52 -6.77
CA ALA A 147 -7.50 7.78 -6.04
C ALA A 147 -8.39 7.78 -4.76
N LEU A 148 -8.73 6.60 -4.22
CA LEU A 148 -9.58 6.45 -3.02
C LEU A 148 -8.78 6.45 -1.69
N GLY A 149 -7.49 6.73 -1.75
CA GLY A 149 -6.59 6.84 -0.61
C GLY A 149 -5.18 6.36 -0.95
N SER A 150 -4.18 7.02 -0.38
CA SER A 150 -2.79 6.57 -0.45
C SER A 150 -2.53 5.47 0.59
N GLY A 151 -1.46 4.70 0.41
CA GLY A 151 -1.02 3.76 1.42
C GLY A 151 -0.72 4.48 2.76
N PRO A 152 -0.94 3.81 3.92
CA PRO A 152 -0.73 4.43 5.23
C PRO A 152 0.72 4.90 5.43
N ARG A 153 1.68 4.17 4.87
CA ARG A 153 3.12 4.46 4.96
C ARG A 153 3.49 5.75 4.22
N ASP A 154 2.94 5.96 3.03
CA ASP A 154 3.23 7.14 2.21
C ASP A 154 2.65 8.41 2.85
N SER A 155 1.43 8.33 3.39
CA SER A 155 0.82 9.42 4.16
C SER A 155 1.68 9.83 5.35
N LEU A 156 2.23 8.85 6.10
CA LEU A 156 3.12 9.11 7.22
C LEU A 156 4.39 9.87 6.77
N MET A 157 5.01 9.45 5.64
CA MET A 157 6.23 10.10 5.15
C MET A 157 6.00 11.56 4.76
N VAL A 158 4.89 11.85 4.09
CA VAL A 158 4.49 13.21 3.73
C VAL A 158 4.21 14.05 4.99
N ALA A 159 3.50 13.47 5.95
CA ALA A 159 3.20 14.12 7.22
C ALA A 159 4.46 14.51 7.99
N LEU A 160 5.42 13.60 8.11
CA LEU A 160 6.70 13.83 8.77
C LEU A 160 7.54 14.89 8.04
N ALA A 161 7.62 14.81 6.70
CA ALA A 161 8.34 15.79 5.90
C ALA A 161 7.78 17.20 6.13
N ARG A 162 6.46 17.36 6.16
CA ARG A 162 5.80 18.63 6.41
C ARG A 162 6.05 19.16 7.82
N LYS A 163 6.03 18.28 8.86
CA LYS A 163 6.27 18.69 10.24
C LYS A 163 7.74 19.00 10.54
N THR A 164 8.66 18.27 9.94
CA THR A 164 10.10 18.41 10.22
C THR A 164 10.81 19.38 9.28
N GLY A 165 10.17 19.79 8.17
CA GLY A 165 10.79 20.60 7.12
C GLY A 165 11.89 19.88 6.33
N ARG A 166 12.04 18.56 6.53
CA ARG A 166 13.03 17.72 5.82
C ARG A 166 12.43 17.12 4.55
N SER A 167 13.30 16.66 3.63
CA SER A 167 12.84 15.99 2.44
C SER A 167 12.15 14.66 2.78
N VAL A 168 11.13 14.27 1.98
CA VAL A 168 10.41 13.01 2.15
C VAL A 168 11.35 11.81 2.14
N GLY A 169 12.41 11.85 1.32
CA GLY A 169 13.43 10.80 1.25
C GLY A 169 14.20 10.62 2.56
N ILE A 170 14.57 11.71 3.23
CA ILE A 170 15.25 11.64 4.54
C ILE A 170 14.29 11.07 5.60
N CYS A 171 13.05 11.55 5.64
CA CYS A 171 12.04 11.02 6.57
C CYS A 171 11.81 9.54 6.35
N ARG A 172 11.70 9.10 5.08
CA ARG A 172 11.56 7.70 4.70
C ARG A 172 12.72 6.87 5.20
N ALA A 173 13.96 7.24 4.86
CA ALA A 173 15.14 6.50 5.28
C ALA A 173 15.25 6.38 6.81
N THR A 174 14.96 7.46 7.54
CA THR A 174 14.98 7.47 9.01
C THR A 174 13.96 6.50 9.60
N VAL A 175 12.72 6.53 9.10
CA VAL A 175 11.67 5.62 9.58
C VAL A 175 11.96 4.18 9.19
N GLU A 176 12.42 3.92 7.97
CA GLU A 176 12.78 2.58 7.50
C GLU A 176 13.89 1.97 8.34
N ILE A 177 14.93 2.73 8.68
CA ILE A 177 15.98 2.27 9.60
C ILE A 177 15.40 1.96 10.99
N ALA A 178 14.55 2.83 11.53
CA ALA A 178 13.95 2.61 12.84
C ALA A 178 13.07 1.35 12.87
N VAL A 179 12.26 1.10 11.83
CA VAL A 179 11.41 -0.10 11.77
C VAL A 179 12.21 -1.38 11.53
N ILE A 180 13.34 -1.32 10.77
CA ILE A 180 14.25 -2.47 10.62
C ILE A 180 14.86 -2.82 11.99
N VAL A 181 15.38 -1.84 12.71
CA VAL A 181 15.99 -2.07 14.02
C VAL A 181 14.97 -2.63 15.01
N ALA A 182 13.80 -2.02 15.09
CA ALA A 182 12.72 -2.50 15.96
C ALA A 182 12.26 -3.92 15.60
N GLY A 183 12.07 -4.20 14.32
CA GLY A 183 11.66 -5.52 13.84
C GLY A 183 12.73 -6.58 14.07
N TRP A 184 14.00 -6.25 13.86
CA TRP A 184 15.12 -7.16 14.14
C TRP A 184 15.21 -7.50 15.62
N LEU A 185 15.06 -6.52 16.51
CA LEU A 185 15.04 -6.75 17.96
C LEU A 185 13.86 -7.64 18.40
N LEU A 186 12.77 -7.65 17.64
CA LEU A 186 11.61 -8.52 17.85
C LEU A 186 11.72 -9.87 17.14
N GLY A 187 12.88 -10.19 16.54
CA GLY A 187 13.11 -11.47 15.86
C GLY A 187 12.63 -11.52 14.40
N GLY A 188 12.45 -10.37 13.76
CA GLY A 188 12.18 -10.28 12.32
C GLY A 188 13.46 -10.58 11.51
N GLN A 189 13.27 -11.18 10.34
CA GLN A 189 14.36 -11.62 9.47
C GLN A 189 15.00 -10.45 8.72
N VAL A 190 16.23 -10.12 9.07
CA VAL A 190 17.08 -9.15 8.37
C VAL A 190 18.16 -9.89 7.58
N GLY A 191 18.37 -9.53 6.33
CA GLY A 191 19.37 -10.16 5.49
C GLY A 191 19.73 -9.33 4.26
N ILE A 192 20.39 -9.95 3.29
CA ILE A 192 20.77 -9.30 2.02
C ILE A 192 19.52 -8.77 1.30
N GLY A 193 18.42 -9.52 1.35
CA GLY A 193 17.13 -9.11 0.79
C GLY A 193 16.60 -7.80 1.39
N THR A 194 16.85 -7.53 2.68
CA THR A 194 16.44 -6.29 3.33
C THR A 194 17.15 -5.08 2.71
N VAL A 195 18.45 -5.19 2.46
CA VAL A 195 19.24 -4.14 1.81
C VAL A 195 18.77 -3.91 0.38
N ILE A 196 18.58 -5.00 -0.38
CA ILE A 196 18.10 -4.95 -1.77
C ILE A 196 16.71 -4.29 -1.81
N SER A 197 15.80 -4.66 -0.91
CA SER A 197 14.45 -4.11 -0.86
C SER A 197 14.44 -2.62 -0.47
N ALA A 198 15.22 -2.23 0.54
CA ALA A 198 15.28 -0.85 1.02
C ALA A 198 15.79 0.12 -0.07
N VAL A 199 16.79 -0.30 -0.86
CA VAL A 199 17.35 0.51 -1.95
C VAL A 199 16.56 0.34 -3.25
N GLY A 200 16.13 -0.89 -3.55
CA GLY A 200 15.53 -1.26 -4.83
C GLY A 200 14.08 -0.84 -4.98
N LEU A 201 13.29 -0.89 -3.89
CA LEU A 201 11.85 -0.65 -3.96
C LEU A 201 11.50 0.74 -4.51
N GLY A 202 12.22 1.78 -4.06
CA GLY A 202 12.02 3.14 -4.56
C GLY A 202 12.34 3.27 -6.06
N SER A 203 13.40 2.60 -6.52
CA SER A 203 13.79 2.58 -7.92
C SER A 203 12.79 1.82 -8.79
N LEU A 204 12.25 0.70 -8.29
CA LEU A 204 11.21 -0.08 -8.95
C LEU A 204 9.90 0.70 -9.07
N PHE A 205 9.48 1.42 -8.02
CA PHE A 205 8.33 2.32 -8.10
C PHE A 205 8.50 3.37 -9.19
N ASN A 206 9.65 4.07 -9.21
CA ASN A 206 9.92 5.10 -10.20
C ASN A 206 9.94 4.54 -11.63
N LEU A 207 10.55 3.37 -11.83
CA LEU A 207 10.62 2.71 -13.14
C LEU A 207 9.22 2.32 -13.63
N ASN A 208 8.46 1.61 -12.80
CA ASN A 208 7.12 1.14 -13.15
C ASN A 208 6.14 2.29 -13.38
N PHE A 209 6.14 3.31 -12.52
CA PHE A 209 5.27 4.46 -12.67
C PHE A 209 5.61 5.25 -13.95
N LYS A 210 6.88 5.34 -14.31
CA LYS A 210 7.31 5.94 -15.59
C LYS A 210 6.86 5.11 -16.78
N LEU A 211 7.03 3.78 -16.76
CA LEU A 211 6.58 2.87 -17.81
C LEU A 211 5.06 2.88 -18.01
N LEU A 212 4.32 2.97 -16.91
CA LEU A 212 2.86 3.03 -16.90
C LEU A 212 2.30 4.45 -17.10
N HIS A 213 3.16 5.45 -17.33
CA HIS A 213 2.80 6.87 -17.49
C HIS A 213 1.91 7.36 -16.32
N PHE A 214 2.23 6.91 -15.10
CA PHE A 214 1.45 7.18 -13.90
C PHE A 214 2.15 8.21 -13.01
N HIS A 215 1.47 9.35 -12.76
CA HIS A 215 1.98 10.44 -11.92
C HIS A 215 1.21 10.45 -10.58
N ALA A 216 1.72 9.72 -9.61
CA ALA A 216 1.08 9.61 -8.29
C ALA A 216 0.92 10.97 -7.57
N SER A 217 1.84 11.93 -7.83
CA SER A 217 1.81 13.28 -7.26
C SER A 217 0.68 14.16 -7.78
N GLU A 218 0.11 13.86 -8.96
CA GLU A 218 -0.98 14.62 -9.56
C GLU A 218 -2.36 14.13 -9.12
N LEU A 219 -2.43 12.94 -8.49
CA LEU A 219 -3.68 12.37 -8.02
C LEU A 219 -4.09 12.98 -6.68
N ARG A 220 -5.18 13.75 -6.72
CA ARG A 220 -5.84 14.17 -5.48
C ARG A 220 -6.55 12.97 -4.86
N GLN A 221 -6.04 12.51 -3.73
CA GLN A 221 -6.62 11.41 -2.98
C GLN A 221 -7.92 11.87 -2.29
N GLU A 222 -9.00 11.10 -2.46
CA GLU A 222 -10.27 11.37 -1.78
C GLU A 222 -10.17 11.01 -0.29
N SER A 223 -10.60 11.91 0.59
CA SER A 223 -10.74 11.60 2.01
C SER A 223 -12.01 10.76 2.25
N ILE A 224 -12.04 10.01 3.38
CA ILE A 224 -13.24 9.24 3.79
C ILE A 224 -14.48 10.13 3.79
N LEU A 225 -14.37 11.38 4.28
CA LEU A 225 -15.49 12.32 4.33
C LEU A 225 -15.99 12.72 2.93
N GLU A 226 -15.09 12.88 1.97
CA GLU A 226 -15.45 13.18 0.58
C GLU A 226 -16.14 11.98 -0.07
N THR A 227 -15.61 10.76 0.15
CA THR A 227 -16.22 9.52 -0.35
C THR A 227 -17.62 9.30 0.23
N LEU A 228 -17.80 9.45 1.54
CA LEU A 228 -19.12 9.32 2.19
C LEU A 228 -20.10 10.35 1.68
N ARG A 229 -19.69 11.61 1.51
CA ARG A 229 -20.55 12.68 0.92
C ARG A 229 -20.97 12.35 -0.52
N SER A 230 -20.06 11.77 -1.30
CA SER A 230 -20.34 11.34 -2.67
C SER A 230 -21.37 10.21 -2.70
N LEU A 231 -21.23 9.20 -1.82
CA LEU A 231 -22.17 8.10 -1.69
C LEU A 231 -23.55 8.54 -1.20
N CYS A 232 -23.62 9.44 -0.20
CA CYS A 232 -24.89 9.99 0.28
C CYS A 232 -25.63 10.79 -0.79
N ARG A 233 -24.90 11.51 -1.67
CA ARG A 233 -25.50 12.22 -2.81
C ARG A 233 -26.06 11.28 -3.87
N LEU A 234 -25.42 10.11 -4.07
CA LEU A 234 -25.91 9.07 -4.97
C LEU A 234 -27.21 8.44 -4.45
N GLY A 235 -27.28 8.08 -3.15
CA GLY A 235 -28.48 7.50 -2.55
C GLY A 235 -29.70 8.42 -2.58
N ARG A 236 -29.47 9.75 -2.52
CA ARG A 236 -30.56 10.76 -2.59
C ARG A 236 -31.13 10.99 -4.01
N LYS A 237 -30.40 10.57 -5.06
CA LYS A 237 -30.86 10.68 -6.46
C LYS A 237 -31.59 9.42 -6.95
N THR A 238 -31.54 8.33 -6.21
CA THR A 238 -32.19 7.05 -6.52
C THR A 238 -33.46 6.81 -5.71
N SER A 239 -33.78 7.66 -4.76
CA SER A 239 -35.05 7.76 -4.03
C SER A 239 -35.87 8.95 -4.53
#